data_f335a1f1661b892f2a1cfaa4d6f0a3af
#
_entry.id   f335a1f1661b892f2a1cfaa4d6f0a3af
#
_cell.length_a   1.000
_cell.length_b   1.000
_cell.length_c   1.000
_cell.angle_alpha   90.00
_cell.angle_beta   90.00
_cell.angle_gamma   90.00
#
_symmetry.space_group_name_H-M   'P 1'
#
loop_
_entity.id
_entity.type
_entity.pdbx_description
1 polymer ?
#
loop_
_entity_poly.entity_id
_entity_poly.type
_entity_poly.pdbx_seq_one_letter_code
_entity_poly.pdbx_strand_id
1 'polypeptide(L)'
;LVKTLEQKEIGRPSTYASIISTIIDRGYVYERGRALIPSWLAFSVTKLLETKFPKYVDYEFTADMETGLDQIAGGHETGKAWLTRFYFGSGDGAAQSADEAHEGLQQQVAQLGEIDAREINTIDIGDGLHVRVGRYGPYLEDMKHLDAEGNPKRASLPDTLAPDELTVEVGHDLIEN
;
A
#
# COMPACT_ATOMS: atom_id res chain seq x y z
N LEU A 1 13.14 7.07 8.27
CA LEU A 1 11.89 7.37 7.60
C LEU A 1 11.76 8.87 7.30
N VAL A 2 11.71 9.80 8.29
CA VAL A 2 11.51 11.23 8.07
C VAL A 2 12.53 11.81 7.09
N LYS A 3 13.83 11.53 7.27
CA LYS A 3 14.87 11.97 6.34
C LYS A 3 14.62 11.52 4.89
N THR A 4 14.09 10.32 4.71
CA THR A 4 13.76 9.80 3.37
C THR A 4 12.56 10.53 2.76
N LEU A 5 11.54 10.82 3.58
CA LEU A 5 10.38 11.61 3.17
C LEU A 5 10.80 13.03 2.73
N GLU A 6 11.66 13.68 3.51
CA GLU A 6 12.23 14.99 3.17
C GLU A 6 12.98 14.96 1.84
N GLN A 7 13.86 13.96 1.64
CA GLN A 7 14.63 13.81 0.40
C GLN A 7 13.77 13.57 -0.84
N LYS A 8 12.58 13.00 -0.66
CA LYS A 8 11.60 12.72 -1.72
C LYS A 8 10.50 13.78 -1.81
N GLU A 9 10.59 14.85 -1.04
CA GLU A 9 9.61 15.95 -0.98
C GLU A 9 8.19 15.49 -0.64
N ILE A 10 8.06 14.35 0.08
CA ILE A 10 6.81 13.78 0.55
C ILE A 10 6.49 14.28 1.95
N GLY A 11 5.33 14.88 2.12
CA GLY A 11 4.94 15.52 3.38
C GLY A 11 5.68 16.82 3.63
N ARG A 12 5.43 17.40 4.79
CA ARG A 12 6.08 18.64 5.28
C ARG A 12 6.41 18.46 6.75
N PRO A 13 7.33 19.26 7.33
CA PRO A 13 7.67 19.16 8.75
C PRO A 13 6.45 19.16 9.68
N SER A 14 5.41 19.92 9.34
CA SER A 14 4.16 19.99 10.10
C SER A 14 3.28 18.73 10.00
N THR A 15 3.51 17.84 9.02
CA THR A 15 2.67 16.67 8.77
C THR A 15 3.34 15.34 9.07
N TYR A 16 4.67 15.27 9.25
CA TYR A 16 5.36 13.99 9.45
C TYR A 16 4.88 13.22 10.67
N ALA A 17 4.64 13.90 11.79
CA ALA A 17 4.16 13.23 13.00
C ALA A 17 2.76 12.61 12.79
N SER A 18 1.85 13.32 12.14
CA SER A 18 0.51 12.81 11.86
C SER A 18 0.50 11.69 10.82
N ILE A 19 1.38 11.72 9.83
CA ILE A 19 1.55 10.63 8.86
C ILE A 19 1.99 9.35 9.58
N ILE A 20 3.02 9.43 10.43
CA ILE A 20 3.55 8.30 11.19
C ILE A 20 2.49 7.75 12.13
N SER A 21 1.80 8.60 12.89
CA SER A 21 0.69 8.18 13.75
C SER A 21 -0.40 7.45 12.97
N THR A 22 -0.78 7.98 11.80
CA THR A 22 -1.83 7.38 10.97
C THR A 22 -1.47 5.97 10.49
N ILE A 23 -0.24 5.72 10.06
CA ILE A 23 0.16 4.38 9.59
C ILE A 23 0.29 3.38 10.74
N ILE A 24 0.63 3.84 11.96
CA ILE A 24 0.60 3.02 13.17
C ILE A 24 -0.84 2.69 13.57
N ASP A 25 -1.71 3.70 13.66
CA ASP A 25 -3.12 3.56 14.07
C ASP A 25 -3.91 2.65 13.12
N ARG A 26 -3.54 2.61 11.84
CA ARG A 26 -4.12 1.71 10.83
C ARG A 26 -3.52 0.30 10.84
N GLY A 27 -2.53 0.05 11.68
CA GLY A 27 -1.86 -1.26 11.76
C GLY A 27 -0.99 -1.58 10.54
N TYR A 28 -0.60 -0.59 9.74
CA TYR A 28 0.30 -0.80 8.62
C TYR A 28 1.75 -0.98 9.07
N VAL A 29 2.11 -0.34 10.16
CA VAL A 29 3.40 -0.52 10.84
C VAL A 29 3.19 -0.65 12.34
N TYR A 30 4.12 -1.30 13.01
CA TYR A 30 4.17 -1.35 14.47
C TYR A 30 5.59 -1.03 14.96
N GLU A 31 5.69 -0.57 16.20
CA GLU A 31 6.97 -0.24 16.82
C GLU A 31 7.61 -1.47 17.44
N ARG A 32 8.88 -1.68 17.15
CA ARG A 32 9.73 -2.71 17.78
C ARG A 32 11.04 -2.04 18.22
N GLY A 33 11.10 -1.69 19.49
CA GLY A 33 12.19 -0.86 20.00
C GLY A 33 12.16 0.55 19.38
N ARG A 34 13.16 0.88 18.56
CA ARG A 34 13.23 2.18 17.84
C ARG A 34 12.94 2.07 16.35
N ALA A 35 12.55 0.89 15.89
CA ALA A 35 12.25 0.64 14.49
C ALA A 35 10.75 0.58 14.26
N LEU A 36 10.31 1.04 13.09
CA LEU A 36 8.98 0.80 12.55
C LEU A 36 9.06 -0.43 11.64
N ILE A 37 8.27 -1.45 11.95
CA ILE A 37 8.21 -2.70 11.19
C ILE A 37 6.93 -2.72 10.37
N PRO A 38 6.98 -2.93 9.05
CA PRO A 38 5.80 -3.12 8.22
C PRO A 38 5.05 -4.39 8.62
N SER A 39 3.73 -4.33 8.69
CA SER A 39 2.88 -5.50 8.90
C SER A 39 2.54 -6.21 7.58
N TRP A 40 2.05 -7.45 7.64
CA TRP A 40 1.52 -8.16 6.48
C TRP A 40 0.37 -7.40 5.80
N LEU A 41 -0.44 -6.68 6.58
CA LEU A 41 -1.49 -5.82 6.06
C LEU A 41 -0.92 -4.71 5.16
N ALA A 42 0.22 -4.11 5.53
CA ALA A 42 0.87 -3.11 4.69
C ALA A 42 1.28 -3.68 3.33
N PHE A 43 1.83 -4.89 3.28
CA PHE A 43 2.18 -5.55 2.01
C PHE A 43 0.96 -5.76 1.12
N SER A 44 -0.18 -6.23 1.68
CA SER A 44 -1.42 -6.41 0.91
C SER A 44 -1.97 -5.08 0.39
N VAL A 45 -2.01 -4.04 1.22
CA VAL A 45 -2.48 -2.70 0.82
C VAL A 45 -1.57 -2.09 -0.24
N THR A 46 -0.25 -2.18 -0.07
CA THR A 46 0.72 -1.68 -1.04
C THR A 46 0.57 -2.41 -2.37
N LYS A 47 0.47 -3.75 -2.36
CA LYS A 47 0.25 -4.55 -3.57
C LYS A 47 -1.03 -4.14 -4.31
N LEU A 48 -2.14 -3.92 -3.58
CA LEU A 48 -3.38 -3.42 -4.16
C LEU A 48 -3.18 -2.07 -4.86
N LEU A 49 -2.56 -1.14 -4.16
CA LEU A 49 -2.36 0.22 -4.68
C LEU A 49 -1.39 0.22 -5.87
N GLU A 50 -0.27 -0.50 -5.81
CA GLU A 50 0.68 -0.62 -6.91
C GLU A 50 0.06 -1.28 -8.15
N THR A 51 -0.84 -2.25 -7.95
CA THR A 51 -1.51 -2.97 -9.04
C THR A 51 -2.63 -2.17 -9.69
N LYS A 52 -3.45 -1.48 -8.89
CA LYS A 52 -4.68 -0.82 -9.34
C LYS A 52 -4.57 0.70 -9.46
N PHE A 53 -3.66 1.30 -8.70
CA PHE A 53 -3.48 2.74 -8.61
C PHE A 53 -1.99 3.13 -8.61
N PRO A 54 -1.15 2.62 -9.55
CA PRO A 54 0.30 2.81 -9.50
C PRO A 54 0.69 4.28 -9.45
N LYS A 55 -0.01 5.16 -10.16
CA LYS A 55 0.20 6.60 -10.18
C LYS A 55 0.11 7.23 -8.79
N TYR A 56 -0.87 6.80 -7.96
CA TYR A 56 -1.12 7.42 -6.65
C TYR A 56 -0.17 6.97 -5.55
N VAL A 57 0.63 5.93 -5.78
CA VAL A 57 1.70 5.48 -4.88
C VAL A 57 3.09 5.85 -5.40
N ASP A 58 3.15 6.52 -6.54
CA ASP A 58 4.39 7.09 -7.06
C ASP A 58 4.88 8.24 -6.19
N TYR A 59 6.19 8.29 -5.95
CA TYR A 59 6.79 9.31 -5.09
C TYR A 59 6.73 10.70 -5.73
N GLU A 60 6.94 10.80 -7.05
CA GLU A 60 6.89 12.06 -7.78
C GLU A 60 5.48 12.63 -7.76
N PHE A 61 4.46 11.79 -7.97
CA PHE A 61 3.06 12.22 -7.87
C PHE A 61 2.74 12.82 -6.49
N THR A 62 3.23 12.20 -5.41
CA THR A 62 3.01 12.71 -4.06
C THR A 62 3.75 14.03 -3.82
N ALA A 63 4.98 14.17 -4.31
CA ALA A 63 5.75 15.40 -4.23
C ALA A 63 5.08 16.54 -5.04
N ASP A 64 4.55 16.26 -6.22
CA ASP A 64 3.79 17.21 -7.04
C ASP A 64 2.50 17.65 -6.34
N MET A 65 1.81 16.72 -5.69
CA MET A 65 0.63 17.04 -4.89
C MET A 65 0.97 17.99 -3.73
N GLU A 66 2.06 17.75 -3.02
CA GLU A 66 2.54 18.65 -1.95
C GLU A 66 2.87 20.05 -2.50
N THR A 67 3.52 20.10 -3.66
CA THR A 67 3.80 21.36 -4.36
C THR A 67 2.50 22.09 -4.75
N GLY A 68 1.51 21.36 -5.26
CA GLY A 68 0.19 21.90 -5.55
C GLY A 68 -0.50 22.49 -4.33
N LEU A 69 -0.41 21.84 -3.17
CA LEU A 69 -0.93 22.36 -1.91
C LEU A 69 -0.21 23.64 -1.47
N ASP A 70 1.12 23.73 -1.66
CA ASP A 70 1.89 24.95 -1.40
C ASP A 70 1.47 26.11 -2.32
N GLN A 71 1.18 25.83 -3.59
CA GLN A 71 0.64 26.83 -4.55
C GLN A 71 -0.73 27.36 -4.11
N ILE A 72 -1.60 26.48 -3.62
CA ILE A 72 -2.89 26.88 -3.05
C ILE A 72 -2.69 27.76 -1.82
N ALA A 73 -1.81 27.35 -0.89
CA ALA A 73 -1.50 28.11 0.31
C ALA A 73 -0.89 29.48 0.01
N GLY A 74 -0.07 29.59 -1.06
CA GLY A 74 0.51 30.82 -1.55
C GLY A 74 -0.44 31.71 -2.38
N GLY A 75 -1.67 31.26 -2.64
CA GLY A 75 -2.66 32.01 -3.44
C GLY A 75 -2.41 32.01 -4.94
N HIS A 76 -1.51 31.15 -5.44
CA HIS A 76 -1.19 31.01 -6.86
C HIS A 76 -2.13 30.06 -7.59
N GLU A 77 -2.88 29.24 -6.87
CA GLU A 77 -3.88 28.32 -7.36
C GLU A 77 -5.09 28.24 -6.41
N THR A 78 -6.24 27.79 -6.92
CA THR A 78 -7.43 27.54 -6.10
C THR A 78 -7.58 26.05 -5.81
N GLY A 79 -7.97 25.70 -4.58
CA GLY A 79 -8.22 24.31 -4.20
C GLY A 79 -9.29 23.65 -5.07
N LYS A 80 -10.30 24.43 -5.55
CA LYS A 80 -11.33 23.91 -6.45
C LYS A 80 -10.73 23.50 -7.79
N ALA A 81 -9.87 24.31 -8.40
CA ALA A 81 -9.27 24.01 -9.70
C ALA A 81 -8.36 22.76 -9.57
N TRP A 82 -7.55 22.69 -8.52
CA TRP A 82 -6.69 21.55 -8.23
C TRP A 82 -7.49 20.26 -8.05
N LEU A 83 -8.53 20.27 -7.20
CA LEU A 83 -9.40 19.11 -6.96
C LEU A 83 -10.16 18.69 -8.22
N THR A 84 -10.56 19.62 -9.06
CA THR A 84 -11.22 19.32 -10.34
C THR A 84 -10.28 18.52 -11.25
N ARG A 85 -9.02 18.96 -11.39
CA ARG A 85 -8.02 18.23 -12.19
C ARG A 85 -7.71 16.86 -11.59
N PHE A 86 -7.56 16.79 -10.29
CA PHE A 86 -7.27 15.52 -9.59
C PHE A 86 -8.40 14.50 -9.80
N TYR A 87 -9.65 14.92 -9.65
CA TYR A 87 -10.81 14.03 -9.68
C TYR A 87 -11.31 13.71 -11.08
N PHE A 88 -11.43 14.73 -11.93
CA PHE A 88 -11.95 14.57 -13.29
C PHE A 88 -10.86 14.45 -14.37
N GLY A 89 -9.62 14.74 -14.02
CA GLY A 89 -8.52 14.78 -14.99
C GLY A 89 -8.38 16.13 -15.67
N SER A 90 -7.35 16.23 -16.50
CA SER A 90 -7.16 17.37 -17.43
C SER A 90 -7.93 17.06 -18.70
N GLY A 91 -9.10 17.68 -18.86
CA GLY A 91 -9.88 17.54 -20.10
C GLY A 91 -9.11 18.11 -21.31
N ASP A 92 -9.51 17.72 -22.52
CA ASP A 92 -8.89 18.06 -23.81
C ASP A 92 -8.68 19.58 -24.09
N GLY A 93 -9.29 20.45 -23.28
CA GLY A 93 -9.17 21.90 -23.40
C GLY A 93 -8.21 22.58 -22.41
N ALA A 94 -7.69 21.81 -21.41
CA ALA A 94 -6.82 22.35 -20.36
C ALA A 94 -5.36 21.86 -20.48
N ALA A 95 -5.12 20.78 -21.21
CA ALA A 95 -3.78 20.27 -21.48
C ALA A 95 -3.12 21.04 -22.62
N GLN A 96 -1.89 21.53 -22.39
CA GLN A 96 -1.09 22.18 -23.44
C GLN A 96 -0.34 21.17 -24.31
N SER A 97 -0.26 19.92 -23.88
CA SER A 97 0.33 18.79 -24.60
C SER A 97 -0.40 17.49 -24.27
N ALA A 98 -0.24 16.45 -25.11
CA ALA A 98 -0.79 15.13 -24.85
C ALA A 98 -0.21 14.47 -23.58
N ASP A 99 1.01 14.85 -23.19
CA ASP A 99 1.67 14.37 -21.96
C ASP A 99 1.11 15.01 -20.68
N GLU A 100 0.41 16.14 -20.80
CA GLU A 100 -0.27 16.82 -19.68
C GLU A 100 -1.72 16.34 -19.50
N ALA A 101 -2.29 15.69 -20.53
CA ALA A 101 -3.62 15.09 -20.42
C ALA A 101 -3.53 13.82 -19.59
N HIS A 102 -4.11 13.83 -18.38
CA HIS A 102 -4.16 12.66 -17.53
C HIS A 102 -5.58 12.37 -17.06
N GLU A 103 -5.86 11.10 -16.94
CA GLU A 103 -7.10 10.60 -16.37
C GLU A 103 -7.25 11.01 -14.92
N GLY A 104 -8.45 11.48 -14.57
CA GLY A 104 -8.79 11.77 -13.18
C GLY A 104 -9.10 10.50 -12.37
N LEU A 105 -9.13 10.64 -11.07
CA LEU A 105 -9.45 9.55 -10.14
C LEU A 105 -10.80 8.88 -10.47
N GLN A 106 -11.82 9.66 -10.82
CA GLN A 106 -13.15 9.15 -11.16
C GLN A 106 -13.10 8.15 -12.32
N GLN A 107 -12.37 8.48 -13.38
CA GLN A 107 -12.25 7.63 -14.56
C GLN A 107 -11.47 6.36 -14.25
N GLN A 108 -10.39 6.46 -13.51
CA GLN A 108 -9.60 5.28 -13.08
C GLN A 108 -10.41 4.33 -12.20
N VAL A 109 -11.19 4.87 -11.26
CA VAL A 109 -12.08 4.03 -10.42
C VAL A 109 -13.16 3.35 -11.28
N ALA A 110 -13.73 4.02 -12.26
CA ALA A 110 -14.72 3.44 -13.16
C ALA A 110 -14.14 2.30 -14.05
N GLN A 111 -12.84 2.32 -14.33
CA GLN A 111 -12.14 1.34 -15.14
C GLN A 111 -11.54 0.17 -14.36
N LEU A 112 -11.59 0.17 -13.01
CA LEU A 112 -10.92 -0.82 -12.16
C LEU A 112 -11.34 -2.27 -12.43
N GLY A 113 -12.57 -2.50 -12.89
CA GLY A 113 -13.11 -3.83 -13.04
C GLY A 113 -13.21 -4.58 -11.70
N GLU A 114 -13.27 -5.90 -11.78
CA GLU A 114 -13.33 -6.78 -10.61
C GLU A 114 -11.94 -6.88 -9.97
N ILE A 115 -11.89 -6.78 -8.63
CA ILE A 115 -10.68 -6.96 -7.84
C ILE A 115 -10.74 -8.32 -7.16
N ASP A 116 -9.83 -9.23 -7.51
CA ASP A 116 -9.68 -10.49 -6.80
C ASP A 116 -8.97 -10.24 -5.47
N ALA A 117 -9.77 -10.14 -4.40
CA ALA A 117 -9.25 -9.95 -3.04
C ALA A 117 -8.34 -11.10 -2.59
N ARG A 118 -8.55 -12.31 -3.11
CA ARG A 118 -7.72 -13.46 -2.77
C ARG A 118 -6.33 -13.32 -3.37
N GLU A 119 -6.23 -12.93 -4.63
CA GLU A 119 -4.95 -12.69 -5.30
C GLU A 119 -4.17 -11.55 -4.63
N ILE A 120 -4.83 -10.43 -4.35
CA ILE A 120 -4.21 -9.26 -3.69
C ILE A 120 -3.69 -9.62 -2.30
N ASN A 121 -4.45 -10.40 -1.52
CA ASN A 121 -4.06 -10.79 -0.17
C ASN A 121 -3.13 -12.01 -0.11
N THR A 122 -2.64 -12.51 -1.24
CA THR A 122 -1.70 -13.63 -1.30
C THR A 122 -0.28 -13.09 -1.50
N ILE A 123 0.60 -13.43 -0.57
CA ILE A 123 2.03 -13.11 -0.62
C ILE A 123 2.78 -14.45 -0.66
N ASP A 124 3.41 -14.73 -1.79
CA ASP A 124 4.24 -15.93 -1.97
C ASP A 124 5.59 -15.71 -1.28
N ILE A 125 5.96 -16.60 -0.36
CA ILE A 125 7.25 -16.60 0.33
C ILE A 125 8.19 -17.71 -0.15
N GLY A 126 7.75 -18.46 -1.16
CA GLY A 126 8.51 -19.55 -1.77
C GLY A 126 8.09 -20.93 -1.26
N ASP A 127 8.55 -21.94 -1.98
CA ASP A 127 8.33 -23.37 -1.72
C ASP A 127 6.86 -23.80 -1.55
N GLY A 128 5.92 -23.04 -2.13
CA GLY A 128 4.49 -23.27 -2.03
C GLY A 128 3.85 -22.74 -0.75
N LEU A 129 4.58 -21.99 0.05
CA LEU A 129 4.08 -21.29 1.23
C LEU A 129 3.55 -19.91 0.85
N HIS A 130 2.30 -19.64 1.19
CA HIS A 130 1.64 -18.37 0.96
C HIS A 130 1.20 -17.74 2.28
N VAL A 131 1.55 -16.48 2.48
CA VAL A 131 0.95 -15.67 3.55
C VAL A 131 -0.32 -15.02 3.03
N ARG A 132 -1.38 -15.09 3.83
CA ARG A 132 -2.64 -14.43 3.58
C ARG A 132 -3.04 -13.54 4.74
N VAL A 133 -3.65 -12.40 4.40
CA VAL A 133 -4.22 -11.49 5.40
C VAL A 133 -5.73 -11.75 5.47
N GLY A 134 -6.16 -12.45 6.51
CA GLY A 134 -7.55 -12.80 6.74
C GLY A 134 -8.23 -11.89 7.77
N ARG A 135 -9.52 -12.14 8.01
CA ARG A 135 -10.34 -11.38 8.97
C ARG A 135 -9.78 -11.40 10.40
N TYR A 136 -9.11 -12.50 10.75
CA TYR A 136 -8.59 -12.74 12.12
C TYR A 136 -7.09 -12.55 12.22
N GLY A 137 -6.47 -11.95 11.22
CA GLY A 137 -5.03 -11.71 11.15
C GLY A 137 -4.34 -12.48 10.02
N PRO A 138 -3.02 -12.33 9.92
CA PRO A 138 -2.24 -13.04 8.93
C PRO A 138 -2.10 -14.54 9.29
N TYR A 139 -2.12 -15.38 8.26
CA TYR A 139 -1.91 -16.80 8.40
C TYR A 139 -1.13 -17.35 7.21
N LEU A 140 -0.51 -18.50 7.40
CA LEU A 140 0.27 -19.21 6.40
C LEU A 140 -0.59 -20.34 5.80
N GLU A 141 -0.52 -20.55 4.48
CA GLU A 141 -1.05 -21.71 3.76
C GLU A 141 0.10 -22.45 3.08
N ASP A 142 0.15 -23.77 3.24
CA ASP A 142 1.04 -24.65 2.50
C ASP A 142 0.27 -25.32 1.35
N MET A 143 0.55 -24.87 0.14
CA MET A 143 -0.12 -25.35 -1.07
C MET A 143 0.33 -26.75 -1.50
N LYS A 144 1.45 -27.25 -0.96
CA LYS A 144 2.01 -28.57 -1.29
C LYS A 144 1.48 -29.67 -0.38
N HIS A 145 1.13 -29.32 0.87
CA HIS A 145 0.64 -30.29 1.86
C HIS A 145 -0.81 -29.98 2.21
N LEU A 146 -1.64 -30.99 2.04
CA LEU A 146 -3.07 -30.91 2.29
C LEU A 146 -3.41 -31.52 3.65
N ASP A 147 -4.48 -31.02 4.27
CA ASP A 147 -5.08 -31.62 5.45
C ASP A 147 -5.93 -32.87 5.08
N ALA A 148 -6.57 -33.49 6.07
CA ALA A 148 -7.42 -34.68 5.86
C ALA A 148 -8.66 -34.41 5.00
N GLU A 149 -9.10 -33.15 4.90
CA GLU A 149 -10.23 -32.68 4.11
C GLU A 149 -9.82 -32.24 2.70
N GLY A 150 -8.52 -32.29 2.37
CA GLY A 150 -7.99 -31.89 1.06
C GLY A 150 -7.77 -30.39 0.87
N ASN A 151 -7.78 -29.60 1.95
CA ASN A 151 -7.43 -28.18 1.92
C ASN A 151 -5.94 -27.98 2.22
N PRO A 152 -5.34 -26.87 1.75
CA PRO A 152 -3.99 -26.50 2.16
C PRO A 152 -3.86 -26.45 3.69
N LYS A 153 -2.80 -27.03 4.25
CA LYS A 153 -2.51 -26.89 5.66
C LYS A 153 -2.28 -25.41 6.02
N ARG A 154 -2.70 -25.04 7.22
CA ARG A 154 -2.68 -23.63 7.68
C ARG A 154 -2.09 -23.51 9.06
N ALA A 155 -1.36 -22.40 9.27
CA ALA A 155 -0.89 -21.99 10.57
C ALA A 155 -1.11 -20.48 10.76
N SER A 156 -1.52 -20.06 11.96
CA SER A 156 -1.58 -18.65 12.31
C SER A 156 -0.16 -18.09 12.43
N LEU A 157 0.06 -16.88 11.91
CA LEU A 157 1.33 -16.20 12.11
C LEU A 157 1.31 -15.46 13.45
N PRO A 158 2.32 -15.65 14.30
CA PRO A 158 2.44 -14.91 15.55
C PRO A 158 2.62 -13.42 15.30
N ASP A 159 1.95 -12.57 16.08
CA ASP A 159 2.09 -11.10 15.99
C ASP A 159 3.52 -10.62 16.28
N THR A 160 4.32 -11.45 16.96
CA THR A 160 5.73 -11.18 17.29
C THR A 160 6.68 -11.47 16.14
N LEU A 161 6.24 -12.20 15.11
CA LEU A 161 7.06 -12.57 13.97
C LEU A 161 6.99 -11.47 12.92
N ALA A 162 8.12 -10.78 12.71
CA ALA A 162 8.21 -9.77 11.66
C ALA A 162 8.24 -10.43 10.26
N PRO A 163 7.71 -9.76 9.22
CA PRO A 163 7.69 -10.32 7.87
C PRO A 163 9.05 -10.76 7.32
N ASP A 164 10.12 -10.05 7.67
CA ASP A 164 11.51 -10.39 7.28
C ASP A 164 12.12 -11.55 8.07
N GLU A 165 11.48 -11.97 9.17
CA GLU A 165 11.87 -13.11 9.98
C GLU A 165 11.18 -14.41 9.52
N LEU A 166 10.13 -14.31 8.68
CA LEU A 166 9.44 -15.47 8.12
C LEU A 166 10.20 -16.02 6.90
N THR A 167 11.12 -16.93 7.17
CA THR A 167 11.79 -17.72 6.13
C THR A 167 10.94 -18.94 5.73
N VAL A 168 11.30 -19.62 4.64
CA VAL A 168 10.65 -20.88 4.23
C VAL A 168 10.76 -21.95 5.33
N GLU A 169 11.92 -22.06 5.98
CA GLU A 169 12.14 -23.01 7.07
C GLU A 169 11.21 -22.72 8.26
N VAL A 170 11.15 -21.46 8.70
CA VAL A 170 10.24 -21.03 9.79
C VAL A 170 8.79 -21.29 9.40
N GLY A 171 8.43 -21.09 8.15
CA GLY A 171 7.10 -21.37 7.63
C GLY A 171 6.71 -22.84 7.72
N HIS A 172 7.59 -23.74 7.31
CA HIS A 172 7.37 -25.19 7.45
C HIS A 172 7.26 -25.61 8.90
N ASP A 173 8.12 -25.10 9.79
CA ASP A 173 8.06 -25.40 11.23
C ASP A 173 6.72 -24.97 11.84
N LEU A 174 6.16 -23.83 11.41
CA LEU A 174 4.84 -23.35 11.86
C LEU A 174 3.68 -24.22 11.36
N ILE A 175 3.78 -24.80 10.16
CA ILE A 175 2.76 -25.68 9.58
C ILE A 175 2.75 -27.07 10.26
N GLU A 176 3.91 -27.54 10.72
CA GLU A 176 4.06 -28.87 11.33
C GLU A 176 3.67 -28.91 12.82
N ASN A 177 3.71 -27.76 13.52
CA ASN A 177 3.43 -27.66 14.96
C ASN A 177 2.04 -27.10 15.26
#